data_f4668840149864246df81d96435b0a0f
#
_entry.id   f4668840149864246df81d96435b0a0f
#
_cell.length_a   1.000
_cell.length_b   1.000
_cell.length_c   1.000
_cell.angle_alpha   90.00
_cell.angle_beta   90.00
_cell.angle_gamma   90.00
#
_symmetry.space_group_name_H-M   'P 1'
#
loop_
_entity.id
_entity.type
_entity.pdbx_description
1 polymer ?
#
loop_
_entity_poly.entity_id
_entity_poly.type
_entity_poly.pdbx_seq_one_letter_code
_entity_poly.pdbx_strand_id
1 'polypeptide(L)'
;MREPVTVACAQVEPVLFDREATIDRLEQVAAEAAGNGARLVLFPETFIPAYPTNRWVRYLAGGDGEAKHVFARLARESLEVPSPASERIGAAARKHEVWLAVGAR
;
A
#
# COMPACT_ATOMS: atom_id res chain seq x y z
N MET A 1 -34.59 -6.15 2.76
CA MET A 1 -33.44 -7.09 2.65
C MET A 1 -32.22 -6.33 2.17
N ARG A 2 -31.09 -6.55 2.81
CA ARG A 2 -29.84 -5.89 2.43
C ARG A 2 -29.21 -6.65 1.28
N GLU A 3 -28.71 -5.90 0.31
CA GLU A 3 -27.98 -6.50 -0.80
C GLU A 3 -26.55 -6.87 -0.34
N PRO A 4 -26.01 -7.99 -0.82
CA PRO A 4 -24.63 -8.33 -0.56
C PRO A 4 -23.67 -7.32 -1.21
N VAL A 5 -22.56 -7.10 -0.56
CA VAL A 5 -21.49 -6.23 -1.06
C VAL A 5 -20.27 -7.09 -1.35
N THR A 6 -19.73 -6.96 -2.54
CA THR A 6 -18.51 -7.65 -2.92
C THR A 6 -17.30 -6.87 -2.40
N VAL A 7 -16.44 -7.57 -1.68
CA VAL A 7 -15.17 -7.00 -1.20
C VAL A 7 -14.01 -7.81 -1.77
N ALA A 8 -12.89 -7.15 -1.95
CA ALA A 8 -11.67 -7.80 -2.43
C ALA A 8 -10.57 -7.62 -1.40
N CYS A 9 -9.88 -8.71 -1.09
CA CYS A 9 -8.65 -8.68 -0.31
C CYS A 9 -7.49 -8.79 -1.29
N ALA A 10 -6.75 -7.70 -1.46
CA ALA A 10 -5.62 -7.66 -2.38
C ALA A 10 -4.41 -8.34 -1.75
N GLN A 11 -4.14 -9.55 -2.18
CA GLN A 11 -2.99 -10.31 -1.71
C GLN A 11 -1.84 -10.11 -2.71
N VAL A 12 -1.26 -8.91 -2.65
CA VAL A 12 -0.22 -8.50 -3.60
C VAL A 12 0.98 -7.94 -2.84
N GLU A 13 2.13 -8.05 -3.45
CA GLU A 13 3.35 -7.50 -2.87
C GLU A 13 3.52 -6.03 -3.25
N PRO A 14 4.03 -5.19 -2.34
CA PRO A 14 4.44 -3.85 -2.70
C PRO A 14 5.72 -3.90 -3.55
N VAL A 15 6.03 -2.80 -4.21
CA VAL A 15 7.37 -2.60 -4.75
C VAL A 15 8.21 -2.05 -3.60
N LEU A 16 9.13 -2.86 -3.07
CA LEU A 16 9.85 -2.57 -1.85
C LEU A 16 10.59 -1.24 -1.92
N PHE A 17 10.37 -0.40 -0.92
CA PHE A 17 11.01 0.91 -0.79
C PHE A 17 10.81 1.82 -2.01
N ASP A 18 9.69 1.67 -2.69
CA ASP A 18 9.32 2.52 -3.83
C ASP A 18 7.84 2.86 -3.73
N ARG A 19 7.55 3.98 -3.11
CA ARG A 19 6.18 4.46 -2.87
C ARG A 19 5.41 4.63 -4.18
N GLU A 20 6.02 5.29 -5.16
CA GLU A 20 5.33 5.62 -6.40
C GLU A 20 5.01 4.37 -7.21
N ALA A 21 5.95 3.44 -7.32
CA ALA A 21 5.72 2.17 -8.01
C ALA A 21 4.68 1.31 -7.28
N THR A 22 4.66 1.36 -5.95
CA THR A 22 3.65 0.66 -5.15
C THR A 22 2.26 1.25 -5.40
N ILE A 23 2.14 2.56 -5.50
CA ILE A 23 0.87 3.22 -5.83
C ILE A 23 0.42 2.86 -7.25
N ASP A 24 1.35 2.77 -8.22
CA ASP A 24 1.01 2.28 -9.57
C ASP A 24 0.38 0.89 -9.50
N ARG A 25 0.95 0.01 -8.71
CA ARG A 25 0.42 -1.34 -8.50
C ARG A 25 -0.96 -1.32 -7.82
N LEU A 26 -1.12 -0.45 -6.81
CA LEU A 26 -2.39 -0.26 -6.13
C LEU A 26 -3.48 0.18 -7.12
N GLU A 27 -3.16 1.12 -7.99
CA GLU A 27 -4.10 1.60 -9.01
C GLU A 27 -4.55 0.47 -9.95
N GLN A 28 -3.61 -0.37 -10.38
CA GLN A 28 -3.90 -1.52 -11.25
C GLN A 28 -4.80 -2.53 -10.55
N VAL A 29 -4.49 -2.86 -9.30
CA VAL A 29 -5.26 -3.83 -8.50
C VAL A 29 -6.66 -3.29 -8.19
N ALA A 30 -6.76 -2.00 -7.85
CA ALA A 30 -8.05 -1.36 -7.60
C ALA A 30 -8.93 -1.40 -8.85
N ALA A 31 -8.37 -1.14 -10.02
CA ALA A 31 -9.09 -1.21 -11.30
C ALA A 31 -9.59 -2.62 -11.58
N GLU A 32 -8.75 -3.63 -11.38
CA GLU A 32 -9.11 -5.02 -11.58
C GLU A 32 -10.22 -5.46 -10.62
N ALA A 33 -10.07 -5.15 -9.33
CA ALA A 33 -11.07 -5.49 -8.33
C ALA A 33 -12.42 -4.82 -8.62
N ALA A 34 -12.40 -3.53 -8.97
CA ALA A 34 -13.60 -2.81 -9.34
C ALA A 34 -14.26 -3.40 -10.58
N GLY A 35 -13.47 -3.80 -11.57
CA GLY A 35 -13.96 -4.47 -12.78
C GLY A 35 -14.63 -5.81 -12.48
N ASN A 36 -14.27 -6.45 -11.39
CA ASN A 36 -14.87 -7.69 -10.91
C ASN A 36 -16.03 -7.46 -9.92
N GLY A 37 -16.46 -6.22 -9.76
CA GLY A 37 -17.63 -5.87 -8.95
C GLY A 37 -17.33 -5.51 -7.50
N ALA A 38 -16.08 -5.42 -7.08
CA ALA A 38 -15.74 -5.05 -5.71
C ALA A 38 -16.14 -3.60 -5.42
N ARG A 39 -16.65 -3.38 -4.22
CA ARG A 39 -16.99 -2.05 -3.71
C ARG A 39 -16.00 -1.59 -2.64
N LEU A 40 -15.28 -2.52 -2.05
CA LEU A 40 -14.24 -2.27 -1.08
C LEU A 40 -13.04 -3.15 -1.44
N VAL A 41 -11.86 -2.55 -1.46
CA VAL A 41 -10.61 -3.28 -1.69
C VAL A 41 -9.69 -3.05 -0.50
N LEU A 42 -9.26 -4.13 0.13
CA LEU A 42 -8.37 -4.10 1.28
C LEU A 42 -6.96 -4.50 0.85
N PHE A 43 -6.00 -3.61 1.10
CA PHE A 43 -4.59 -3.84 0.84
C PHE A 43 -3.87 -4.27 2.13
N PRO A 44 -2.69 -4.92 2.02
CA PRO A 44 -1.97 -5.41 3.19
C PRO A 44 -1.54 -4.33 4.17
N GLU A 45 -1.25 -4.77 5.40
CA GLU A 45 -0.66 -3.93 6.43
C GLU A 45 0.67 -3.34 5.94
N THR A 46 0.89 -2.07 6.22
CA THR A 46 2.08 -1.31 5.78
C THR A 46 2.48 -1.57 4.33
N PHE A 47 1.47 -1.68 3.45
CA PHE A 47 1.69 -1.88 2.02
C PHE A 47 2.61 -0.79 1.45
N ILE A 48 2.50 0.43 1.97
CA ILE A 48 3.35 1.56 1.58
C ILE A 48 4.18 1.97 2.80
N PRO A 49 5.50 1.91 2.73
CA PRO A 49 6.34 1.47 1.63
C PRO A 49 6.63 -0.03 1.61
N ALA A 50 6.48 -0.71 2.73
CA ALA A 50 6.65 -2.16 2.84
C ALA A 50 6.48 -2.59 4.30
N TYR A 51 6.07 -3.84 4.51
CA TYR A 51 6.09 -4.44 5.83
C TYR A 51 7.48 -5.04 6.11
N PRO A 52 8.12 -4.67 7.22
CA PRO A 52 9.39 -5.28 7.56
C PRO A 52 9.17 -6.74 7.98
N THR A 53 9.66 -7.66 7.17
CA THR A 53 9.63 -9.08 7.49
C THR A 53 10.67 -9.38 8.58
N ASN A 54 10.61 -10.59 9.15
CA ASN A 54 11.60 -11.03 10.13
C ASN A 54 13.04 -10.86 9.63
N ARG A 55 13.24 -11.01 8.33
CA ARG A 55 14.52 -10.79 7.68
C ARG A 55 14.97 -9.34 7.81
N TRP A 56 14.07 -8.42 7.53
CA TRP A 56 14.33 -6.99 7.65
C TRP A 56 14.50 -6.55 9.09
N VAL A 57 13.68 -7.07 10.00
CA VAL A 57 13.77 -6.78 11.42
C VAL A 57 15.14 -7.20 11.96
N ARG A 58 15.59 -8.38 11.57
CA ARG A 58 16.91 -8.89 11.98
C ARG A 58 18.02 -8.00 11.46
N TYR A 59 17.93 -7.58 10.23
CA TYR A 59 18.87 -6.67 9.61
C TYR A 59 18.90 -5.31 10.32
N LEU A 60 17.72 -4.75 10.58
CA LEU A 60 17.57 -3.47 11.25
C LEU A 60 18.02 -3.52 12.70
N ALA A 61 17.87 -4.67 13.37
CA ALA A 61 18.31 -4.87 14.74
C ALA A 61 19.81 -5.15 14.85
N GLY A 62 20.47 -5.45 13.75
CA GLY A 62 21.88 -5.81 13.72
C GLY A 62 22.85 -4.68 14.05
N GLY A 63 22.39 -3.44 14.04
CA GLY A 63 23.15 -2.31 14.55
C GLY A 63 24.34 -1.86 13.71
N ASP A 64 24.50 -2.38 12.49
CA ASP A 64 25.55 -1.91 11.60
C ASP A 64 25.14 -0.66 10.83
N GLY A 65 26.08 -0.04 10.11
CA GLY A 65 25.86 1.21 9.41
C GLY A 65 24.80 1.14 8.31
N GLU A 66 24.51 -0.04 7.78
CA GLU A 66 23.52 -0.22 6.71
C GLU A 66 22.09 -0.15 7.21
N ALA A 67 21.84 -0.49 8.49
CA ALA A 67 20.52 -0.37 9.08
C ALA A 67 20.01 1.07 9.01
N LYS A 68 20.88 2.05 9.21
CA LYS A 68 20.53 3.47 9.12
C LYS A 68 20.07 3.86 7.72
N HIS A 69 20.70 3.32 6.69
CA HIS A 69 20.33 3.58 5.30
C HIS A 69 18.97 2.98 4.98
N VAL A 70 18.70 1.78 5.49
CA VAL A 70 17.40 1.13 5.30
C VAL A 70 16.29 1.91 5.99
N PHE A 71 16.51 2.35 7.24
CA PHE A 71 15.55 3.18 7.96
C PHE A 71 15.31 4.52 7.27
N ALA A 72 16.37 5.16 6.80
CA ALA A 72 16.25 6.42 6.09
C ALA A 72 15.43 6.28 4.82
N ARG A 73 15.64 5.18 4.09
CA ARG A 73 14.87 4.90 2.88
C ARG A 73 13.41 4.58 3.19
N LEU A 74 13.17 3.78 4.23
CA LEU A 74 11.83 3.47 4.68
C LEU A 74 11.07 4.75 5.05
N ALA A 75 11.70 5.64 5.80
CA ALA A 75 11.10 6.91 6.18
C ALA A 75 10.82 7.81 4.97
N ARG A 76 11.77 7.86 4.03
CA ARG A 76 11.64 8.66 2.82
C ARG A 76 10.48 8.21 1.93
N GLU A 77 10.28 6.89 1.85
CA GLU A 77 9.22 6.30 1.05
C GLU A 77 7.90 6.12 1.82
N SER A 78 7.84 6.54 3.07
CA SER A 78 6.60 6.51 3.85
C SER A 78 5.57 7.45 3.24
N LEU A 79 4.30 7.17 3.51
CA LEU A 79 3.19 7.95 2.97
C LEU A 79 2.87 9.12 3.90
N GLU A 80 3.03 10.32 3.39
CA GLU A 80 2.56 11.53 4.06
C GLU A 80 1.11 11.81 3.66
N VAL A 81 0.28 12.21 4.61
CA VAL A 81 -1.12 12.56 4.36
C VAL A 81 -1.40 13.92 5.00
N PRO A 82 -1.84 14.93 4.25
CA PRO A 82 -2.05 14.92 2.80
C PRO A 82 -0.73 15.06 2.02
N SER A 83 -0.71 14.52 0.81
CA SER A 83 0.42 14.63 -0.10
C SER A 83 -0.05 14.32 -1.53
N PRO A 84 0.76 14.62 -2.56
CA PRO A 84 0.44 14.18 -3.92
C PRO A 84 0.24 12.68 -4.00
N ALA A 85 1.03 11.91 -3.27
CA ALA A 85 0.90 10.44 -3.24
C ALA A 85 -0.43 10.01 -2.64
N SER A 86 -0.84 10.57 -1.49
CA SER A 86 -2.13 10.22 -0.89
C SER A 86 -3.30 10.67 -1.77
N GLU A 87 -3.16 11.77 -2.50
CA GLU A 87 -4.18 12.23 -3.43
C GLU A 87 -4.34 11.29 -4.62
N ARG A 88 -3.26 10.67 -5.09
CA ARG A 88 -3.33 9.64 -6.13
C ARG A 88 -4.18 8.45 -5.68
N ILE A 89 -4.02 8.03 -4.44
CA ILE A 89 -4.81 6.93 -3.88
C ILE A 89 -6.29 7.32 -3.82
N GLY A 90 -6.58 8.52 -3.34
CA GLY A 90 -7.95 9.04 -3.33
C GLY A 90 -8.56 9.17 -4.72
N ALA A 91 -7.77 9.58 -5.70
CA ALA A 91 -8.21 9.68 -7.10
C ALA A 91 -8.55 8.30 -7.66
N ALA A 92 -7.78 7.27 -7.34
CA ALA A 92 -8.06 5.90 -7.75
C ALA A 92 -9.40 5.42 -7.16
N ALA A 93 -9.64 5.71 -5.89
CA ALA A 93 -10.91 5.37 -5.24
C ALA A 93 -12.09 6.04 -5.94
N ARG A 94 -11.98 7.32 -6.25
CA ARG A 94 -13.04 8.06 -6.97
C ARG A 94 -13.25 7.54 -8.38
N LYS A 95 -12.15 7.31 -9.10
CA LYS A 95 -12.21 6.86 -10.49
C LYS A 95 -12.93 5.53 -10.64
N HIS A 96 -12.69 4.61 -9.72
CA HIS A 96 -13.25 3.26 -9.77
C HIS A 96 -14.48 3.08 -8.88
N GLU A 97 -14.90 4.15 -8.21
CA GLU A 97 -16.08 4.15 -7.31
C GLU A 97 -16.00 3.02 -6.27
N VAL A 98 -14.85 2.91 -5.62
CA VAL A 98 -14.59 1.91 -4.58
C VAL A 98 -14.06 2.58 -3.33
N TRP A 99 -14.25 1.90 -2.21
CA TRP A 99 -13.55 2.20 -0.97
C TRP A 99 -12.20 1.47 -1.00
N LEU A 100 -11.14 2.18 -0.66
CA LEU A 100 -9.81 1.58 -0.52
C LEU A 100 -9.39 1.67 0.93
N ALA A 101 -9.05 0.51 1.52
CA ALA A 101 -8.42 0.44 2.82
C ALA A 101 -6.97 0.03 2.61
N VAL A 102 -6.05 0.93 2.88
CA VAL A 102 -4.63 0.75 2.53
C VAL A 102 -3.79 0.87 3.79
N GLY A 103 -3.05 -0.19 4.11
CA GLY A 103 -2.06 -0.12 5.17
C GLY A 103 -0.90 0.75 4.73
N ALA A 104 -0.55 1.75 5.54
CA ALA A 104 0.52 2.67 5.21
C ALA A 104 1.28 3.09 6.47
N ARG A 105 2.50 3.55 6.25
CA ARG A 105 3.37 4.04 7.30
C ARG A 105 3.74 5.49 7.04
#